data_a98c2c7fb9b591843d8d04a31edfb7c9
#
_entry.id   a98c2c7fb9b591843d8d04a31edfb7c9
#
_cell.length_a   1.000
_cell.length_b   1.000
_cell.length_c   1.000
_cell.angle_alpha   90.00
_cell.angle_beta   90.00
_cell.angle_gamma   90.00
#
_symmetry.space_group_name_H-M   'P 1'
#
loop_
_entity.id
_entity.type
_entity.pdbx_description
1 polymer ?
#
loop_
_entity_poly.entity_id
_entity_poly.type
_entity_poly.pdbx_seq_one_letter_code
_entity_poly.pdbx_strand_id
1 'polypeptide(L)'
;MKRKLPLAFLGLLAAGPASAQGLYYVGNDTHESLPLKWVVGANAVFDDNVSPGSIDAAGNPVEESSFAINPFVGLSFVNVTPQTTWDVYVRLGLIYYFDAPNNMDEFNSQSRAGINLTHRFNERLRFSSRNFVSYELEPDYSYGYASSRQLGEYLFWQSDNSIGYRWSERVATYTGLSLSGTTYADVDNNDRFTWELYNQFRYQLSPQTVLTGDYRYGQTAGNGVSSDSSNQYLLAGVEHRFSPNTIGILRAGAQIRDVDDGSDNTSPYVEFAFDSQINKQFRVRAFSRYGMEYYNTVQMHPTAGLVEYDDRQTLRFGLNGEYALSPMLSLFGGVDYIPSSYASGRSVSTPPFLGGVSDLDEQIFNAHIGLSVKFNEFVTGNATYNFTNSSSDLDGGDYDRNRISLGVTAEF
;
A
#
# COMPACT_ATOMS: atom_id res chain seq x y z
N MET A 1 -34.19 -6.09 19.95
CA MET A 1 -32.79 -6.05 20.39
C MET A 1 -31.91 -6.13 19.14
N LYS A 2 -31.43 -5.00 18.64
CA LYS A 2 -30.49 -4.95 17.51
C LYS A 2 -29.10 -5.30 18.03
N ARG A 3 -28.59 -6.49 17.70
CA ARG A 3 -27.23 -6.90 18.03
C ARG A 3 -26.26 -6.06 17.20
N LYS A 4 -25.57 -5.11 17.83
CA LYS A 4 -24.44 -4.38 17.25
C LYS A 4 -23.30 -5.41 17.05
N LEU A 5 -22.92 -5.68 15.81
CA LEU A 5 -21.66 -6.35 15.52
C LEU A 5 -20.53 -5.41 15.96
N PRO A 6 -19.56 -5.88 16.75
CA PRO A 6 -18.44 -5.03 17.13
C PRO A 6 -17.45 -4.91 15.96
N LEU A 7 -17.34 -3.70 15.47
CA LEU A 7 -16.34 -3.27 14.44
C LEU A 7 -14.91 -3.15 15.00
N ALA A 8 -14.57 -3.86 16.05
CA ALA A 8 -13.30 -3.74 16.75
C ALA A 8 -12.06 -4.20 15.95
N PHE A 9 -12.24 -4.77 14.76
CA PHE A 9 -11.16 -5.30 13.92
C PHE A 9 -10.67 -4.35 12.83
N LEU A 10 -11.32 -3.21 12.66
CA LEU A 10 -10.93 -2.23 11.65
C LEU A 10 -9.61 -1.49 11.95
N GLY A 11 -9.10 -1.56 13.17
CA GLY A 11 -7.90 -0.82 13.54
C GLY A 11 -6.57 -1.38 13.01
N LEU A 12 -6.46 -2.68 12.78
CA LEU A 12 -5.23 -3.31 12.26
C LEU A 12 -5.29 -3.58 10.75
N LEU A 13 -6.49 -3.68 10.20
CA LEU A 13 -6.71 -3.85 8.76
C LEU A 13 -7.16 -2.56 8.06
N ALA A 14 -7.50 -1.52 8.82
CA ALA A 14 -7.89 -0.22 8.26
C ALA A 14 -6.71 0.66 7.84
N ALA A 15 -5.46 0.27 8.16
CA ALA A 15 -4.29 0.80 7.47
C ALA A 15 -4.14 0.23 6.05
N GLY A 16 -5.02 -0.69 5.69
CA GLY A 16 -5.14 -1.22 4.37
C GLY A 16 -5.77 -0.19 3.43
N PRO A 17 -5.44 -0.25 2.28
CA PRO A 17 -5.13 0.31 1.00
C PRO A 17 -5.72 1.69 0.74
N ALA A 18 -5.29 2.72 1.48
CA ALA A 18 -5.69 4.08 1.15
C ALA A 18 -5.31 4.43 -0.30
N SER A 19 -4.15 4.01 -0.78
CA SER A 19 -3.71 4.28 -2.14
C SER A 19 -4.44 3.46 -3.20
N ALA A 20 -4.61 2.15 -3.00
CA ALA A 20 -5.35 1.32 -3.94
C ALA A 20 -6.86 1.68 -3.92
N GLN A 21 -7.43 1.97 -2.76
CA GLN A 21 -8.82 2.42 -2.66
C GLN A 21 -9.02 3.84 -3.21
N GLY A 22 -8.01 4.73 -3.11
CA GLY A 22 -8.05 6.05 -3.71
C GLY A 22 -8.32 6.01 -5.21
N LEU A 23 -7.77 5.02 -5.89
CA LEU A 23 -7.98 4.80 -7.33
C LEU A 23 -9.37 4.25 -7.67
N TYR A 24 -10.00 3.49 -6.77
CA TYR A 24 -11.22 2.73 -7.06
C TYR A 24 -12.49 3.33 -6.48
N TYR A 25 -12.39 3.99 -5.33
CA TYR A 25 -13.55 4.55 -4.65
C TYR A 25 -13.50 6.07 -4.62
N VAL A 26 -14.50 6.66 -5.21
CA VAL A 26 -14.69 8.10 -5.09
C VAL A 26 -15.61 8.37 -3.91
N GLY A 27 -15.02 8.48 -2.75
CA GLY A 27 -15.69 8.80 -1.50
C GLY A 27 -15.49 7.77 -0.39
N ASN A 28 -15.97 8.10 0.78
CA ASN A 28 -15.93 7.24 1.95
C ASN A 28 -17.21 6.39 2.02
N ASP A 29 -17.08 5.07 2.06
CA ASP A 29 -18.20 4.13 2.16
C ASP A 29 -18.62 3.85 3.62
N THR A 30 -18.14 4.63 4.58
CA THR A 30 -18.53 4.50 5.97
C THR A 30 -19.98 4.99 6.16
N HIS A 31 -20.84 4.11 6.63
CA HIS A 31 -22.27 4.37 6.77
C HIS A 31 -22.74 4.63 8.21
N GLU A 32 -21.87 4.37 9.18
CA GLU A 32 -22.19 4.52 10.61
C GLU A 32 -21.15 5.37 11.32
N SER A 33 -21.62 6.28 12.19
CA SER A 33 -20.74 7.04 13.08
C SER A 33 -20.18 6.12 14.16
N LEU A 34 -18.89 6.23 14.41
CA LEU A 34 -18.20 5.56 15.52
C LEU A 34 -17.71 6.65 16.49
N PRO A 35 -17.97 6.52 17.79
CA PRO A 35 -17.43 7.46 18.77
C PRO A 35 -15.90 7.44 18.76
N LEU A 36 -15.31 8.49 19.31
CA LEU A 36 -13.87 8.52 19.51
C LEU A 36 -13.46 7.33 20.39
N LYS A 37 -12.55 6.55 19.88
CA LYS A 37 -11.94 5.42 20.57
C LYS A 37 -10.47 5.68 20.76
N TRP A 38 -9.99 5.43 21.95
CA TRP A 38 -8.58 5.31 22.25
C TRP A 38 -8.15 3.86 22.16
N VAL A 39 -6.98 3.65 21.60
CA VAL A 39 -6.40 2.33 21.40
C VAL A 39 -5.00 2.33 22.02
N VAL A 40 -4.72 1.38 22.89
CA VAL A 40 -3.39 1.19 23.47
C VAL A 40 -3.03 -0.27 23.32
N GLY A 41 -1.81 -0.55 22.92
CA GLY A 41 -1.38 -1.94 22.75
C GLY A 41 0.13 -2.10 22.68
N ALA A 42 0.54 -3.34 22.64
CA ALA A 42 1.93 -3.72 22.40
C ALA A 42 1.97 -5.04 21.65
N ASN A 43 2.97 -5.20 20.78
CA ASN A 43 3.29 -6.44 20.11
C ASN A 43 4.71 -6.87 20.52
N ALA A 44 4.90 -8.16 20.79
CA ALA A 44 6.20 -8.80 20.85
C ALA A 44 6.42 -9.51 19.51
N VAL A 45 7.56 -9.29 18.89
CA VAL A 45 7.89 -9.80 17.56
C VAL A 45 9.20 -10.57 17.65
N PHE A 46 9.21 -11.79 17.13
CA PHE A 46 10.44 -12.50 16.78
C PHE A 46 10.60 -12.46 15.27
N ASP A 47 11.78 -12.11 14.81
CA ASP A 47 12.14 -11.96 13.41
C ASP A 47 13.45 -12.71 13.18
N ASP A 48 13.49 -13.67 12.27
CA ASP A 48 14.70 -14.45 12.00
C ASP A 48 15.63 -13.78 11.00
N ASN A 49 15.17 -12.71 10.32
CA ASN A 49 15.97 -11.94 9.38
C ASN A 49 15.55 -10.46 9.41
N VAL A 50 16.06 -9.71 10.39
CA VAL A 50 15.74 -8.28 10.58
C VAL A 50 16.36 -7.38 9.54
N SER A 51 17.41 -7.81 8.85
CA SER A 51 18.12 -7.04 7.81
C SER A 51 18.07 -7.77 6.46
N PRO A 52 16.88 -8.07 5.91
CA PRO A 52 16.79 -8.82 4.67
C PRO A 52 17.49 -8.07 3.51
N GLY A 53 18.27 -8.79 2.73
CA GLY A 53 19.05 -8.22 1.64
C GLY A 53 20.41 -7.67 2.06
N SER A 54 20.82 -7.79 3.30
CA SER A 54 22.17 -7.46 3.76
C SER A 54 23.17 -8.50 3.26
N ILE A 55 24.36 -8.02 2.82
CA ILE A 55 25.47 -8.87 2.37
C ILE A 55 26.74 -8.53 3.17
N ASP A 56 27.57 -9.53 3.40
CA ASP A 56 28.89 -9.34 3.98
C ASP A 56 29.90 -8.78 2.96
N ALA A 57 31.12 -8.49 3.40
CA ALA A 57 32.20 -7.99 2.53
C ALA A 57 32.61 -8.99 1.43
N ALA A 58 32.20 -10.24 1.51
CA ALA A 58 32.43 -11.27 0.52
C ALA A 58 31.25 -11.47 -0.43
N GLY A 59 30.16 -10.75 -0.23
CA GLY A 59 28.92 -10.82 -1.03
C GLY A 59 27.96 -11.93 -0.60
N ASN A 60 28.15 -12.55 0.57
CA ASN A 60 27.22 -13.55 1.05
C ASN A 60 26.06 -12.91 1.83
N PRO A 61 24.84 -13.45 1.73
CA PRO A 61 23.71 -13.00 2.53
C PRO A 61 24.03 -13.08 4.04
N VAL A 62 23.64 -12.03 4.78
CA VAL A 62 23.75 -11.99 6.24
C VAL A 62 22.34 -12.05 6.82
N GLU A 63 22.06 -13.11 7.57
CA GLU A 63 20.81 -13.28 8.28
C GLU A 63 21.04 -12.98 9.77
N GLU A 64 20.33 -11.99 10.29
CA GLU A 64 20.38 -11.60 11.70
C GLU A 64 18.99 -11.72 12.31
N SER A 65 18.88 -12.45 13.41
CA SER A 65 17.60 -12.62 14.12
C SER A 65 17.52 -11.68 15.32
N SER A 66 16.35 -11.14 15.60
CA SER A 66 16.13 -10.33 16.79
C SER A 66 14.71 -10.48 17.36
N PHE A 67 14.62 -10.19 18.65
CA PHE A 67 13.35 -9.89 19.30
C PHE A 67 13.09 -8.40 19.33
N ALA A 68 11.82 -8.01 19.12
CA ALA A 68 11.41 -6.62 19.24
C ALA A 68 10.13 -6.49 20.06
N ILE A 69 9.96 -5.32 20.68
CA ILE A 69 8.68 -4.90 21.28
C ILE A 69 8.21 -3.64 20.55
N ASN A 70 6.92 -3.65 20.17
CA ASN A 70 6.28 -2.54 19.51
C ASN A 70 5.08 -2.03 20.32
N PRO A 71 5.29 -1.15 21.33
CA PRO A 71 4.20 -0.45 22.00
C PRO A 71 3.61 0.63 21.10
N PHE A 72 2.30 0.84 21.21
CA PHE A 72 1.61 1.86 20.45
C PHE A 72 0.41 2.44 21.19
N VAL A 73 0.07 3.67 20.82
CA VAL A 73 -1.16 4.35 21.20
C VAL A 73 -1.83 4.89 19.93
N GLY A 74 -3.12 4.88 19.92
CA GLY A 74 -3.86 5.37 18.76
C GLY A 74 -5.22 5.94 19.13
N LEU A 75 -5.82 6.56 18.15
CA LEU A 75 -7.22 7.00 18.21
C LEU A 75 -7.88 6.74 16.86
N SER A 76 -9.18 6.48 16.90
CA SER A 76 -10.02 6.40 15.71
C SER A 76 -11.36 7.07 15.96
N PHE A 77 -11.89 7.73 14.93
CA PHE A 77 -13.13 8.45 14.99
C PHE A 77 -13.81 8.45 13.63
N VAL A 78 -15.09 8.12 13.59
CA VAL A 78 -15.91 8.22 12.38
C VAL A 78 -17.18 9.01 12.69
N ASN A 79 -17.40 10.05 11.91
CA ASN A 79 -18.63 10.85 12.00
C ASN A 79 -19.33 10.86 10.64
N VAL A 80 -20.57 10.44 10.64
CA VAL A 80 -21.42 10.41 9.45
C VAL A 80 -22.63 11.32 9.68
N THR A 81 -22.70 12.36 8.87
CA THR A 81 -23.87 13.24 8.76
C THR A 81 -24.52 13.08 7.39
N PRO A 82 -25.71 13.60 7.13
CA PRO A 82 -26.33 13.53 5.81
C PRO A 82 -25.51 14.12 4.67
N GLN A 83 -24.64 15.10 4.96
CA GLN A 83 -23.83 15.79 3.96
C GLN A 83 -22.34 15.47 4.06
N THR A 84 -21.84 15.11 5.24
CA THR A 84 -20.39 14.98 5.48
C THR A 84 -20.09 13.69 6.22
N THR A 85 -19.11 12.97 5.71
CA THR A 85 -18.50 11.82 6.39
C THR A 85 -17.04 12.13 6.69
N TRP A 86 -16.64 11.94 7.95
CA TRP A 86 -15.27 12.02 8.41
C TRP A 86 -14.84 10.66 8.94
N ASP A 87 -13.64 10.28 8.58
CA ASP A 87 -12.97 9.10 9.12
C ASP A 87 -11.53 9.51 9.43
N VAL A 88 -11.17 9.44 10.70
CA VAL A 88 -9.85 9.86 11.19
C VAL A 88 -9.27 8.73 12.03
N TYR A 89 -8.04 8.40 11.78
CA TYR A 89 -7.27 7.51 12.64
C TYR A 89 -5.84 8.00 12.79
N VAL A 90 -5.28 7.74 13.97
CA VAL A 90 -3.86 7.97 14.27
C VAL A 90 -3.37 6.78 15.07
N ARG A 91 -2.18 6.28 14.73
CA ARG A 91 -1.44 5.31 15.51
C ARG A 91 0.00 5.78 15.63
N LEU A 92 0.47 5.98 16.84
CA LEU A 92 1.84 6.31 17.17
C LEU A 92 2.45 5.10 17.85
N GLY A 93 3.51 4.57 17.32
CA GLY A 93 4.20 3.40 17.83
C GLY A 93 5.71 3.56 17.77
N LEU A 94 6.38 2.79 18.60
CA LEU A 94 7.82 2.61 18.57
C LEU A 94 8.11 1.13 18.41
N ILE A 95 9.22 0.80 17.78
CA ILE A 95 9.76 -0.56 17.79
C ILE A 95 11.12 -0.53 18.44
N TYR A 96 11.33 -1.39 19.43
CA TYR A 96 12.60 -1.55 20.12
C TYR A 96 13.13 -2.95 19.85
N TYR A 97 14.31 -3.04 19.23
CA TYR A 97 15.02 -4.28 18.99
C TYR A 97 16.00 -4.55 20.13
N PHE A 98 15.97 -5.76 20.70
CA PHE A 98 16.88 -6.16 21.78
C PHE A 98 18.29 -6.42 21.27
N ASP A 99 18.39 -6.91 20.03
CA ASP A 99 19.64 -7.15 19.32
C ASP A 99 19.50 -6.52 17.92
N ALA A 100 19.72 -5.21 17.83
CA ALA A 100 19.65 -4.50 16.56
C ALA A 100 20.87 -4.80 15.71
N PRO A 101 20.73 -5.01 14.37
CA PRO A 101 21.87 -5.07 13.46
C PRO A 101 22.74 -3.83 13.57
N ASN A 102 24.05 -3.99 13.23
CA ASN A 102 25.03 -2.90 13.38
C ASN A 102 24.73 -1.62 12.58
N ASN A 103 23.87 -1.71 11.59
CA ASN A 103 23.46 -0.61 10.70
C ASN A 103 22.07 -0.08 11.00
N MET A 104 21.46 -0.45 12.12
CA MET A 104 20.11 -0.07 12.49
C MET A 104 20.05 0.39 13.96
N ASP A 105 19.28 1.42 14.24
CA ASP A 105 19.04 1.89 15.60
C ASP A 105 18.18 0.88 16.39
N GLU A 106 18.45 0.75 17.70
CA GLU A 106 17.62 -0.06 18.59
C GLU A 106 16.17 0.45 18.67
N PHE A 107 15.99 1.78 18.57
CA PHE A 107 14.69 2.45 18.62
C PHE A 107 14.32 3.02 17.26
N ASN A 108 13.21 2.57 16.72
CA ASN A 108 12.67 3.06 15.45
C ASN A 108 11.20 3.46 15.63
N SER A 109 10.73 4.40 14.82
CA SER A 109 9.33 4.81 14.83
C SER A 109 8.49 3.93 13.90
N GLN A 110 7.26 3.63 14.33
CA GLN A 110 6.25 2.99 13.49
C GLN A 110 4.91 3.70 13.68
N SER A 111 4.68 4.73 12.92
CA SER A 111 3.56 5.65 13.12
C SER A 111 2.76 5.85 11.85
N ARG A 112 1.43 5.87 11.96
CA ARG A 112 0.50 6.05 10.84
C ARG A 112 -0.62 6.99 11.22
N ALA A 113 -1.05 7.83 10.29
CA ALA A 113 -2.25 8.64 10.44
C ALA A 113 -3.00 8.77 9.13
N GLY A 114 -4.31 8.87 9.21
CA GLY A 114 -5.13 9.09 8.03
C GLY A 114 -6.38 9.90 8.36
N ILE A 115 -6.82 10.68 7.38
CA ILE A 115 -8.06 11.42 7.42
C ILE A 115 -8.75 11.31 6.06
N ASN A 116 -9.97 10.80 6.08
CA ASN A 116 -10.83 10.72 4.92
C ASN A 116 -12.04 11.63 5.15
N LEU A 117 -12.33 12.47 4.18
CA LEU A 117 -13.46 13.40 4.18
C LEU A 117 -14.25 13.22 2.90
N THR A 118 -15.55 13.08 3.02
CA THR A 118 -16.48 13.25 1.91
C THR A 118 -17.51 14.27 2.27
N HIS A 119 -17.72 15.27 1.40
CA HIS A 119 -18.73 16.29 1.59
C HIS A 119 -19.63 16.42 0.35
N ARG A 120 -20.94 16.39 0.56
CA ARG A 120 -21.95 16.61 -0.47
C ARG A 120 -22.48 18.02 -0.36
N PHE A 121 -22.06 18.92 -1.25
CA PHE A 121 -22.59 20.30 -1.30
C PHE A 121 -24.07 20.32 -1.68
N ASN A 122 -24.44 19.42 -2.60
CA ASN A 122 -25.81 19.22 -3.05
C ASN A 122 -25.94 17.82 -3.70
N GLU A 123 -27.08 17.53 -4.32
CA GLU A 123 -27.33 16.23 -4.98
C GLU A 123 -26.38 15.94 -6.16
N ARG A 124 -25.75 16.97 -6.73
CA ARG A 124 -24.89 16.84 -7.92
C ARG A 124 -23.41 17.02 -7.64
N LEU A 125 -23.07 17.83 -6.64
CA LEU A 125 -21.67 18.20 -6.37
C LEU A 125 -21.18 17.55 -5.08
N ARG A 126 -20.07 16.85 -5.19
CA ARG A 126 -19.41 16.14 -4.11
C ARG A 126 -17.92 16.42 -4.10
N PHE A 127 -17.34 16.57 -2.94
CA PHE A 127 -15.89 16.63 -2.70
C PHE A 127 -15.46 15.39 -1.91
N SER A 128 -14.32 14.83 -2.27
CA SER A 128 -13.67 13.76 -1.50
C SER A 128 -12.20 14.12 -1.30
N SER A 129 -11.72 13.91 -0.10
CA SER A 129 -10.31 14.10 0.26
C SER A 129 -9.86 12.91 1.09
N ARG A 130 -8.71 12.31 0.74
CA ARG A 130 -8.08 11.23 1.48
C ARG A 130 -6.63 11.58 1.69
N ASN A 131 -6.23 11.58 2.93
CA ASN A 131 -4.87 11.92 3.30
C ASN A 131 -4.35 10.82 4.21
N PHE A 132 -3.14 10.41 3.95
CA PHE A 132 -2.44 9.36 4.68
C PHE A 132 -0.99 9.77 4.87
N VAL A 133 -0.44 9.46 6.02
CA VAL A 133 0.98 9.60 6.32
C VAL A 133 1.42 8.41 7.16
N SER A 134 2.59 7.88 6.86
CA SER A 134 3.25 6.87 7.68
C SER A 134 4.74 7.17 7.80
N TYR A 135 5.28 6.88 8.96
CA TYR A 135 6.71 6.85 9.25
C TYR A 135 7.05 5.46 9.75
N GLU A 136 7.79 4.70 8.99
CA GLU A 136 7.98 3.26 9.19
C GLU A 136 9.38 2.82 8.78
N LEU A 137 9.82 1.69 9.33
CA LEU A 137 11.08 1.03 8.99
C LEU A 137 10.88 -0.05 7.91
N GLU A 138 9.70 -0.67 7.90
CA GLU A 138 9.40 -1.87 7.14
C GLU A 138 8.75 -1.57 5.81
N PRO A 139 9.16 -2.24 4.70
CA PRO A 139 8.48 -2.12 3.43
C PRO A 139 7.00 -2.52 3.52
N ASP A 140 6.14 -1.80 2.83
CA ASP A 140 4.75 -2.20 2.66
C ASP A 140 4.55 -2.83 1.28
N TYR A 141 4.49 -4.15 1.24
CA TYR A 141 4.36 -4.91 0.00
C TYR A 141 2.99 -4.72 -0.67
N SER A 142 1.93 -4.50 0.11
CA SER A 142 0.57 -4.41 -0.42
C SER A 142 0.35 -3.13 -1.23
N TYR A 143 0.98 -2.03 -0.82
CA TYR A 143 0.74 -0.70 -1.42
C TYR A 143 1.79 -0.29 -2.43
N GLY A 144 2.96 -0.87 -2.34
CA GLY A 144 4.02 -0.65 -3.28
C GLY A 144 4.75 0.68 -3.16
N TYR A 145 4.47 1.49 -2.15
CA TYR A 145 5.16 2.77 -1.99
C TYR A 145 6.50 2.66 -1.26
N ALA A 146 6.76 1.53 -0.62
CA ALA A 146 8.03 1.24 0.04
C ALA A 146 8.36 -0.25 -0.11
N SER A 147 8.46 -0.74 -1.32
CA SER A 147 8.84 -2.12 -1.62
C SER A 147 10.35 -2.28 -1.85
N SER A 148 11.13 -1.31 -1.40
CA SER A 148 12.59 -1.42 -1.45
C SER A 148 13.03 -2.50 -0.47
N ARG A 149 14.06 -3.25 -0.83
CA ARG A 149 14.72 -4.21 0.05
C ARG A 149 15.54 -3.54 1.14
N GLN A 150 15.82 -2.25 0.98
CA GLN A 150 16.55 -1.49 1.96
C GLN A 150 15.64 -1.28 3.17
N LEU A 151 16.05 -1.86 4.29
CA LEU A 151 15.59 -1.44 5.59
C LEU A 151 16.12 -0.03 5.84
N GLY A 152 15.26 0.83 6.24
CA GLY A 152 15.57 2.19 6.58
C GLY A 152 14.29 2.93 6.90
N GLU A 153 14.35 3.80 7.88
CA GLU A 153 13.20 4.63 8.22
C GLU A 153 12.78 5.49 7.02
N TYR A 154 11.51 5.49 6.71
CA TYR A 154 10.97 6.33 5.64
C TYR A 154 9.68 7.01 6.06
N LEU A 155 9.50 8.23 5.58
CA LEU A 155 8.26 8.96 5.60
C LEU A 155 7.55 8.77 4.26
N PHE A 156 6.36 8.20 4.29
CA PHE A 156 5.46 8.19 3.14
C PHE A 156 4.24 9.03 3.44
N TRP A 157 3.80 9.84 2.48
CA TRP A 157 2.55 10.56 2.57
C TRP A 157 1.82 10.58 1.23
N GLN A 158 0.51 10.63 1.30
CA GLN A 158 -0.37 10.74 0.14
C GLN A 158 -1.56 11.62 0.44
N SER A 159 -1.96 12.43 -0.53
CA SER A 159 -3.15 13.27 -0.50
C SER A 159 -3.89 13.12 -1.83
N ASP A 160 -5.08 12.53 -1.82
CA ASP A 160 -5.95 12.40 -2.98
C ASP A 160 -7.20 13.25 -2.78
N ASN A 161 -7.42 14.22 -3.67
CA ASN A 161 -8.50 15.17 -3.59
C ASN A 161 -9.29 15.20 -4.88
N SER A 162 -10.60 15.04 -4.82
CA SER A 162 -11.44 15.03 -6.02
C SER A 162 -12.77 15.75 -5.86
N ILE A 163 -13.22 16.29 -6.96
CA ILE A 163 -14.55 16.88 -7.12
C ILE A 163 -15.33 16.04 -8.11
N GLY A 164 -16.47 15.49 -7.64
CA GLY A 164 -17.41 14.75 -8.45
C GLY A 164 -18.61 15.62 -8.83
N TYR A 165 -18.99 15.61 -10.11
CA TYR A 165 -20.20 16.29 -10.57
C TYR A 165 -21.11 15.35 -11.35
N ARG A 166 -22.37 15.25 -10.93
CA ARG A 166 -23.42 14.45 -11.58
C ARG A 166 -24.17 15.28 -12.60
N TRP A 167 -23.91 15.04 -13.88
CA TRP A 167 -24.53 15.73 -15.02
C TRP A 167 -25.98 15.30 -15.23
N SER A 168 -26.25 14.01 -15.06
CA SER A 168 -27.58 13.42 -15.18
C SER A 168 -27.73 12.25 -14.19
N GLU A 169 -28.86 11.55 -14.24
CA GLU A 169 -29.08 10.36 -13.41
C GLU A 169 -28.06 9.24 -13.69
N ARG A 170 -27.50 9.20 -14.91
CA ARG A 170 -26.60 8.13 -15.37
C ARG A 170 -25.17 8.58 -15.63
N VAL A 171 -24.89 9.88 -15.63
CA VAL A 171 -23.58 10.41 -16.04
C VAL A 171 -23.00 11.25 -14.91
N ALA A 172 -21.77 10.95 -14.54
CA ALA A 172 -20.97 11.74 -13.63
C ALA A 172 -19.53 11.84 -14.12
N THR A 173 -18.83 12.89 -13.67
CA THR A 173 -17.38 13.02 -13.84
C THR A 173 -16.75 13.30 -12.48
N TYR A 174 -15.52 12.79 -12.31
CA TYR A 174 -14.68 13.11 -11.18
C TYR A 174 -13.36 13.66 -11.70
N THR A 175 -12.98 14.82 -11.21
CA THR A 175 -11.67 15.41 -11.49
C THR A 175 -10.94 15.51 -10.17
N GLY A 176 -9.72 15.02 -10.12
CA GLY A 176 -8.95 14.98 -8.89
C GLY A 176 -7.47 15.22 -9.11
N LEU A 177 -6.81 15.55 -8.00
CA LEU A 177 -5.38 15.71 -7.86
C LEU A 177 -4.89 14.78 -6.76
N SER A 178 -3.98 13.89 -7.12
CA SER A 178 -3.26 13.05 -6.18
C SER A 178 -1.84 13.58 -6.01
N LEU A 179 -1.38 13.67 -4.78
CA LEU A 179 -0.02 14.05 -4.40
C LEU A 179 0.53 12.95 -3.52
N SER A 180 1.77 12.54 -3.73
CA SER A 180 2.44 11.59 -2.84
C SER A 180 3.94 11.87 -2.77
N GLY A 181 4.54 11.52 -1.65
CA GLY A 181 5.99 11.63 -1.46
C GLY A 181 6.50 10.49 -0.59
N THR A 182 7.73 10.09 -0.87
CA THR A 182 8.50 9.18 -0.02
C THR A 182 9.85 9.80 0.23
N THR A 183 10.26 9.85 1.50
CA THR A 183 11.58 10.36 1.91
C THR A 183 12.19 9.34 2.86
N TYR A 184 13.43 8.91 2.58
CA TYR A 184 14.19 7.97 3.39
C TYR A 184 15.14 8.73 4.31
N ALA A 185 15.26 8.29 5.58
CA ALA A 185 16.13 8.96 6.54
C ALA A 185 17.62 8.79 6.23
N ASP A 186 18.00 7.62 5.73
CA ASP A 186 19.42 7.22 5.60
C ASP A 186 19.89 7.08 4.13
N VAL A 187 19.02 7.22 3.15
CA VAL A 187 19.31 6.97 1.73
C VAL A 187 18.70 8.05 0.85
N ASP A 188 19.44 9.11 0.57
CA ASP A 188 18.98 10.26 -0.23
C ASP A 188 18.58 9.92 -1.68
N ASN A 189 18.97 8.73 -2.19
CA ASN A 189 18.85 8.41 -3.61
C ASN A 189 17.47 7.89 -4.04
N ASN A 190 16.56 7.62 -3.11
CA ASN A 190 15.24 7.06 -3.37
C ASN A 190 14.08 8.01 -3.02
N ASP A 191 14.39 9.22 -2.61
CA ASP A 191 13.37 10.22 -2.34
C ASP A 191 12.64 10.59 -3.62
N ARG A 192 11.34 10.77 -3.51
CA ARG A 192 10.51 11.14 -4.65
C ARG A 192 9.28 11.93 -4.24
N PHE A 193 8.85 12.75 -5.16
CA PHE A 193 7.57 13.44 -5.10
C PHE A 193 6.80 13.20 -6.40
N THR A 194 5.53 12.80 -6.29
CA THR A 194 4.65 12.57 -7.43
C THR A 194 3.39 13.39 -7.30
N TRP A 195 3.01 14.04 -8.38
CA TRP A 195 1.66 14.59 -8.53
C TRP A 195 0.97 13.97 -9.74
N GLU A 196 -0.33 13.74 -9.64
CA GLU A 196 -1.16 13.17 -10.70
C GLU A 196 -2.49 13.91 -10.76
N LEU A 197 -2.80 14.46 -11.92
CA LEU A 197 -4.13 15.00 -12.24
C LEU A 197 -4.91 13.94 -13.00
N TYR A 198 -6.13 13.66 -12.56
CA TYR A 198 -6.96 12.68 -13.22
C TYR A 198 -8.38 13.18 -13.49
N ASN A 199 -8.97 12.65 -14.56
CA ASN A 199 -10.38 12.82 -14.86
C ASN A 199 -10.99 11.45 -15.15
N GLN A 200 -12.06 11.13 -14.45
CA GLN A 200 -12.82 9.91 -14.63
C GLN A 200 -14.24 10.24 -15.10
N PHE A 201 -14.61 9.74 -16.26
CA PHE A 201 -15.99 9.69 -16.73
C PHE A 201 -16.67 8.41 -16.23
N ARG A 202 -17.91 8.52 -15.76
CA ARG A 202 -18.68 7.41 -15.20
C ARG A 202 -20.08 7.37 -15.85
N TYR A 203 -20.44 6.20 -16.38
CA TYR A 203 -21.74 5.96 -16.97
C TYR A 203 -22.45 4.80 -16.28
N GLN A 204 -23.59 5.05 -15.66
CA GLN A 204 -24.40 4.03 -15.01
C GLN A 204 -25.19 3.24 -16.06
N LEU A 205 -24.65 2.07 -16.44
CA LEU A 205 -25.26 1.16 -17.40
C LEU A 205 -26.52 0.50 -16.82
N SER A 206 -26.44 0.07 -15.56
CA SER A 206 -27.54 -0.50 -14.78
C SER A 206 -27.43 -0.05 -13.31
N PRO A 207 -28.44 -0.31 -12.44
CA PRO A 207 -28.33 -0.02 -11.02
C PRO A 207 -27.11 -0.67 -10.32
N GLN A 208 -26.59 -1.75 -10.91
CA GLN A 208 -25.46 -2.53 -10.37
C GLN A 208 -24.16 -2.31 -11.13
N THR A 209 -24.18 -1.70 -12.32
CA THR A 209 -23.02 -1.62 -13.22
C THR A 209 -22.74 -0.19 -13.63
N VAL A 210 -21.51 0.24 -13.42
CA VAL A 210 -20.97 1.52 -13.89
C VAL A 210 -19.80 1.26 -14.83
N LEU A 211 -19.85 1.85 -16.01
CA LEU A 211 -18.71 1.91 -16.93
C LEU A 211 -17.88 3.14 -16.60
N THR A 212 -16.57 3.02 -16.67
CA THR A 212 -15.64 4.13 -16.43
C THR A 212 -14.70 4.34 -17.60
N GLY A 213 -14.31 5.59 -17.82
CA GLY A 213 -13.22 5.98 -18.70
C GLY A 213 -12.33 6.94 -17.93
N ASP A 214 -11.03 6.64 -17.84
CA ASP A 214 -10.10 7.39 -17.04
C ASP A 214 -8.98 7.94 -17.91
N TYR A 215 -8.66 9.21 -17.73
CA TYR A 215 -7.40 9.81 -18.20
C TYR A 215 -6.66 10.36 -16.98
N ARG A 216 -5.38 9.99 -16.87
CA ARG A 216 -4.49 10.45 -15.80
C ARG A 216 -3.21 10.97 -16.42
N TYR A 217 -2.70 12.06 -15.87
CA TYR A 217 -1.39 12.60 -16.19
C TYR A 217 -0.68 12.97 -14.89
N GLY A 218 0.53 12.47 -14.72
CA GLY A 218 1.33 12.74 -13.54
C GLY A 218 2.80 12.91 -13.85
N GLN A 219 3.50 13.54 -12.94
CA GLN A 219 4.95 13.66 -12.96
C GLN A 219 5.52 13.21 -11.63
N THR A 220 6.66 12.56 -11.70
CA THR A 220 7.45 12.13 -10.57
C THR A 220 8.79 12.82 -10.65
N ALA A 221 9.12 13.61 -9.62
CA ALA A 221 10.46 14.15 -9.41
C ALA A 221 11.22 13.19 -8.48
N GLY A 222 12.37 12.73 -8.93
CA GLY A 222 13.33 11.96 -8.15
C GLY A 222 14.36 12.87 -7.49
N ASN A 223 15.01 12.36 -6.44
CA ASN A 223 16.15 13.03 -5.83
C ASN A 223 17.43 12.21 -6.06
N GLY A 224 18.57 12.89 -6.18
CA GLY A 224 19.87 12.23 -6.34
C GLY A 224 20.11 11.69 -7.76
N VAL A 225 20.18 10.37 -7.91
CA VAL A 225 20.49 9.69 -9.18
C VAL A 225 19.25 9.23 -9.95
N SER A 226 18.07 9.31 -9.35
CA SER A 226 16.81 8.96 -10.00
C SER A 226 16.35 10.08 -10.91
N SER A 227 16.02 9.77 -12.16
CA SER A 227 15.53 10.74 -13.12
C SER A 227 14.07 11.10 -12.91
N ASP A 228 13.73 12.33 -13.29
CA ASP A 228 12.34 12.75 -13.38
C ASP A 228 11.62 11.97 -14.47
N SER A 229 10.32 11.76 -14.29
CA SER A 229 9.50 11.07 -15.30
C SER A 229 8.08 11.58 -15.33
N SER A 230 7.44 11.47 -16.50
CA SER A 230 6.01 11.68 -16.65
C SER A 230 5.29 10.37 -16.95
N ASN A 231 4.04 10.27 -16.50
CA ASN A 231 3.19 9.11 -16.73
C ASN A 231 1.82 9.56 -17.24
N GLN A 232 1.33 8.89 -18.27
CA GLN A 232 -0.01 9.08 -18.80
C GLN A 232 -0.75 7.74 -18.82
N TYR A 233 -2.03 7.77 -18.45
CA TYR A 233 -2.88 6.58 -18.47
C TYR A 233 -4.16 6.88 -19.23
N LEU A 234 -4.54 5.98 -20.11
CA LEU A 234 -5.84 5.97 -20.79
C LEU A 234 -6.50 4.63 -20.53
N LEU A 235 -7.55 4.62 -19.68
CA LEU A 235 -8.15 3.40 -19.19
C LEU A 235 -9.65 3.38 -19.45
N ALA A 236 -10.17 2.20 -19.75
CA ALA A 236 -11.58 1.88 -19.69
C ALA A 236 -11.85 0.87 -18.57
N GLY A 237 -13.01 0.94 -17.94
CA GLY A 237 -13.28 0.08 -16.81
C GLY A 237 -14.75 -0.21 -16.57
N VAL A 238 -14.96 -1.15 -15.67
CA VAL A 238 -16.28 -1.55 -15.17
C VAL A 238 -16.24 -1.73 -13.66
N GLU A 239 -17.22 -1.17 -12.97
CA GLU A 239 -17.54 -1.45 -11.59
C GLU A 239 -18.85 -2.21 -11.55
N HIS A 240 -18.86 -3.38 -10.94
CA HIS A 240 -20.07 -4.19 -10.82
C HIS A 240 -20.34 -4.60 -9.37
N ARG A 241 -21.54 -4.30 -8.92
CA ARG A 241 -22.02 -4.69 -7.60
C ARG A 241 -22.81 -6.00 -7.72
N PHE A 242 -22.16 -7.12 -7.41
CA PHE A 242 -22.77 -8.46 -7.45
C PHE A 242 -23.85 -8.65 -6.37
N SER A 243 -23.66 -8.00 -5.22
CA SER A 243 -24.59 -7.98 -4.11
C SER A 243 -24.41 -6.67 -3.31
N PRO A 244 -25.28 -6.36 -2.32
CA PRO A 244 -25.08 -5.20 -1.44
C PRO A 244 -23.70 -5.16 -0.76
N ASN A 245 -23.09 -6.33 -0.57
CA ASN A 245 -21.84 -6.50 0.16
C ASN A 245 -20.70 -7.03 -0.71
N THR A 246 -20.85 -7.04 -2.03
CA THR A 246 -19.84 -7.55 -2.97
C THR A 246 -19.71 -6.63 -4.16
N ILE A 247 -18.51 -6.11 -4.37
CA ILE A 247 -18.17 -5.24 -5.50
C ILE A 247 -16.91 -5.73 -6.18
N GLY A 248 -16.90 -5.69 -7.50
CA GLY A 248 -15.72 -5.92 -8.34
C GLY A 248 -15.48 -4.71 -9.23
N ILE A 249 -14.22 -4.37 -9.41
CA ILE A 249 -13.75 -3.25 -10.22
C ILE A 249 -12.65 -3.77 -11.12
N LEU A 250 -12.76 -3.49 -12.41
CA LEU A 250 -11.73 -3.79 -13.40
C LEU A 250 -11.50 -2.55 -14.25
N ARG A 251 -10.24 -2.15 -14.43
CA ARG A 251 -9.81 -1.12 -15.38
C ARG A 251 -8.64 -1.65 -16.17
N ALA A 252 -8.64 -1.38 -17.48
CA ALA A 252 -7.57 -1.77 -18.36
C ALA A 252 -7.35 -0.70 -19.43
N GLY A 253 -6.12 -0.61 -19.92
CA GLY A 253 -5.75 0.33 -20.96
C GLY A 253 -4.25 0.40 -21.17
N ALA A 254 -3.75 1.58 -21.48
CA ALA A 254 -2.35 1.84 -21.72
C ALA A 254 -1.77 2.83 -20.69
N GLN A 255 -0.54 2.60 -20.32
CA GLN A 255 0.34 3.52 -19.62
C GLN A 255 1.46 3.92 -20.56
N ILE A 256 1.72 5.21 -20.67
CA ILE A 256 2.84 5.80 -21.40
C ILE A 256 3.71 6.48 -20.36
N ARG A 257 4.99 6.11 -20.32
CA ARG A 257 5.98 6.69 -19.43
C ARG A 257 7.10 7.29 -20.25
N ASP A 258 7.47 8.51 -19.91
CA ASP A 258 8.57 9.26 -20.45
C ASP A 258 9.55 9.57 -19.30
N VAL A 259 10.80 9.18 -19.43
CA VAL A 259 11.86 9.35 -18.43
C VAL A 259 12.86 10.38 -18.95
N ASP A 260 13.12 11.41 -18.18
CA ASP A 260 14.10 12.45 -18.54
C ASP A 260 15.48 11.81 -18.73
N ASP A 261 16.13 12.13 -19.86
CA ASP A 261 17.40 11.53 -20.28
C ASP A 261 17.37 10.00 -20.49
N GLY A 262 16.17 9.40 -20.49
CA GLY A 262 15.93 7.97 -20.67
C GLY A 262 15.14 7.62 -21.92
N SER A 263 14.32 6.57 -21.85
CA SER A 263 13.49 6.07 -22.96
C SER A 263 12.00 6.29 -22.70
N ASP A 264 11.25 6.54 -23.78
CA ASP A 264 9.78 6.51 -23.77
C ASP A 264 9.30 5.07 -23.86
N ASN A 265 8.48 4.66 -22.91
CA ASN A 265 7.94 3.32 -22.86
C ASN A 265 6.41 3.33 -22.83
N THR A 266 5.81 2.38 -23.55
CA THR A 266 4.36 2.14 -23.51
C THR A 266 4.08 0.72 -23.06
N SER A 267 3.26 0.56 -22.04
CA SER A 267 2.91 -0.76 -21.48
C SER A 267 1.38 -0.89 -21.31
N PRO A 268 0.84 -2.10 -21.43
CA PRO A 268 -0.50 -2.35 -20.94
C PRO A 268 -0.59 -2.06 -19.43
N TYR A 269 -1.74 -1.55 -19.01
CA TYR A 269 -2.04 -1.28 -17.62
C TYR A 269 -3.35 -1.92 -17.23
N VAL A 270 -3.36 -2.65 -16.11
CA VAL A 270 -4.56 -3.33 -15.60
C VAL A 270 -4.67 -3.12 -14.10
N GLU A 271 -5.85 -2.76 -13.64
CA GLU A 271 -6.22 -2.69 -12.23
C GLU A 271 -7.45 -3.57 -11.97
N PHE A 272 -7.39 -4.38 -10.94
CA PHE A 272 -8.51 -5.18 -10.45
C PHE A 272 -8.64 -5.01 -8.95
N ALA A 273 -9.87 -4.85 -8.46
CA ALA A 273 -10.20 -4.90 -7.04
C ALA A 273 -11.50 -5.66 -6.82
N PHE A 274 -11.53 -6.45 -5.76
CA PHE A 274 -12.69 -7.21 -5.35
C PHE A 274 -12.81 -7.16 -3.83
N ASP A 275 -13.97 -6.75 -3.33
CA ASP A 275 -14.29 -6.77 -1.89
C ASP A 275 -15.64 -7.48 -1.73
N SER A 276 -15.66 -8.51 -0.90
CA SER A 276 -16.84 -9.33 -0.67
C SER A 276 -16.99 -9.74 0.78
N GLN A 277 -18.10 -9.39 1.37
CA GLN A 277 -18.62 -10.03 2.56
C GLN A 277 -19.48 -11.22 2.12
N ILE A 278 -18.86 -12.37 1.88
CA ILE A 278 -19.51 -13.58 1.34
C ILE A 278 -20.67 -14.01 2.24
N ASN A 279 -20.47 -13.96 3.56
CA ASN A 279 -21.49 -14.19 4.56
C ASN A 279 -21.14 -13.41 5.85
N LYS A 280 -21.91 -13.56 6.92
CA LYS A 280 -21.68 -12.86 8.19
C LYS A 280 -20.34 -13.17 8.87
N GLN A 281 -19.72 -14.26 8.49
CA GLN A 281 -18.48 -14.77 9.10
C GLN A 281 -17.26 -14.59 8.20
N PHE A 282 -17.44 -14.51 6.86
CA PHE A 282 -16.34 -14.57 5.92
C PHE A 282 -16.29 -13.35 5.02
N ARG A 283 -15.19 -12.64 5.08
CA ARG A 283 -14.83 -11.51 4.19
C ARG A 283 -13.59 -11.85 3.39
N VAL A 284 -13.59 -11.48 2.11
CA VAL A 284 -12.45 -11.64 1.19
C VAL A 284 -12.22 -10.32 0.47
N ARG A 285 -10.95 -9.95 0.32
CA ARG A 285 -10.49 -8.85 -0.52
C ARG A 285 -9.39 -9.35 -1.44
N ALA A 286 -9.48 -8.99 -2.70
CA ALA A 286 -8.43 -9.23 -3.67
C ALA A 286 -8.14 -7.96 -4.44
N PHE A 287 -6.88 -7.75 -4.78
CA PHE A 287 -6.47 -6.70 -5.71
C PHE A 287 -5.39 -7.22 -6.64
N SER A 288 -5.30 -6.62 -7.81
CA SER A 288 -4.18 -6.80 -8.71
C SER A 288 -3.94 -5.51 -9.49
N ARG A 289 -2.67 -5.19 -9.73
CA ARG A 289 -2.25 -4.08 -10.58
C ARG A 289 -1.04 -4.53 -11.41
N TYR A 290 -1.12 -4.33 -12.71
CA TYR A 290 -0.02 -4.53 -13.64
C TYR A 290 0.28 -3.21 -14.37
N GLY A 291 1.53 -2.84 -14.47
CA GLY A 291 1.99 -1.66 -15.19
C GLY A 291 3.43 -1.30 -14.84
N MET A 292 3.93 -0.22 -15.44
CA MET A 292 5.25 0.32 -15.13
C MET A 292 5.20 1.07 -13.79
N GLU A 293 6.16 0.78 -12.92
CA GLU A 293 6.36 1.51 -11.67
C GLU A 293 7.48 2.54 -11.82
N TYR A 294 7.26 3.71 -11.22
CA TYR A 294 8.15 4.88 -11.30
C TYR A 294 9.00 5.08 -10.03
N TYR A 295 9.07 4.06 -9.18
CA TYR A 295 9.85 4.06 -7.96
C TYR A 295 10.70 2.78 -7.88
N ASN A 296 11.79 2.83 -7.09
CA ASN A 296 12.79 1.78 -6.99
C ASN A 296 13.36 1.36 -8.35
N THR A 297 13.59 2.34 -9.23
CA THR A 297 14.14 2.14 -10.56
C THR A 297 15.67 2.14 -10.56
N VAL A 298 16.29 2.67 -9.50
CA VAL A 298 17.74 2.68 -9.32
C VAL A 298 18.15 1.47 -8.47
N GLN A 299 19.04 0.63 -9.03
CA GLN A 299 19.48 -0.61 -8.40
C GLN A 299 20.99 -0.78 -8.51
N MET A 300 21.60 -1.50 -7.55
CA MET A 300 23.00 -1.93 -7.65
C MET A 300 23.08 -3.16 -8.55
N HIS A 301 23.65 -3.00 -9.74
CA HIS A 301 23.84 -4.09 -10.68
C HIS A 301 25.19 -4.79 -10.43
N PRO A 302 25.27 -6.13 -10.45
CA PRO A 302 26.48 -6.88 -10.09
C PRO A 302 27.75 -6.47 -10.84
N THR A 303 27.63 -6.04 -12.10
CA THR A 303 28.79 -5.70 -12.96
C THR A 303 28.85 -4.24 -13.39
N ALA A 304 27.73 -3.52 -13.36
CA ALA A 304 27.63 -2.15 -13.90
C ALA A 304 27.57 -1.06 -12.82
N GLY A 305 27.59 -1.45 -11.53
CA GLY A 305 27.46 -0.52 -10.41
C GLY A 305 26.03 0.01 -10.28
N LEU A 306 25.87 1.28 -9.97
CA LEU A 306 24.55 1.88 -9.84
C LEU A 306 23.93 2.06 -11.23
N VAL A 307 22.75 1.50 -11.41
CA VAL A 307 22.00 1.47 -12.68
C VAL A 307 20.57 1.98 -12.45
N GLU A 308 20.11 2.87 -13.30
CA GLU A 308 18.72 3.24 -13.40
C GLU A 308 18.04 2.47 -14.55
N TYR A 309 16.88 1.88 -14.27
CA TYR A 309 16.06 1.15 -15.23
C TYR A 309 14.85 1.99 -15.62
N ASP A 310 14.75 2.35 -16.89
CA ASP A 310 13.65 3.18 -17.40
C ASP A 310 12.32 2.43 -17.45
N ASP A 311 12.35 1.10 -17.62
CA ASP A 311 11.19 0.22 -17.65
C ASP A 311 11.24 -0.79 -16.51
N ARG A 312 10.46 -0.56 -15.48
CA ARG A 312 10.20 -1.51 -14.40
C ARG A 312 8.75 -1.95 -14.46
N GLN A 313 8.49 -3.10 -15.05
CA GLN A 313 7.14 -3.67 -15.10
C GLN A 313 6.88 -4.54 -13.89
N THR A 314 5.79 -4.28 -13.21
CA THR A 314 5.44 -4.98 -11.96
C THR A 314 3.99 -5.44 -11.99
N LEU A 315 3.78 -6.71 -11.65
CA LEU A 315 2.48 -7.20 -11.24
C LEU A 315 2.42 -7.20 -9.71
N ARG A 316 1.40 -6.54 -9.14
CA ARG A 316 1.06 -6.67 -7.72
C ARG A 316 -0.23 -7.44 -7.62
N PHE A 317 -0.22 -8.54 -6.90
CA PHE A 317 -1.40 -9.33 -6.58
C PHE A 317 -1.48 -9.51 -5.07
N GLY A 318 -2.63 -9.23 -4.49
CA GLY A 318 -2.90 -9.46 -3.08
C GLY A 318 -4.27 -10.09 -2.86
N LEU A 319 -4.33 -11.04 -1.95
CA LEU A 319 -5.54 -11.71 -1.50
C LEU A 319 -5.55 -11.78 0.01
N ASN A 320 -6.59 -11.25 0.64
CA ASN A 320 -6.77 -11.24 2.09
C ASN A 320 -8.13 -11.80 2.46
N GLY A 321 -8.17 -12.59 3.52
CA GLY A 321 -9.39 -13.20 4.05
C GLY A 321 -9.48 -13.08 5.56
N GLU A 322 -10.70 -12.94 6.04
CA GLU A 322 -11.03 -12.97 7.47
C GLU A 322 -12.23 -13.88 7.70
N TYR A 323 -12.11 -14.78 8.66
CA TYR A 323 -13.17 -15.72 9.04
C TYR A 323 -13.45 -15.67 10.55
N ALA A 324 -14.64 -15.22 10.92
CA ALA A 324 -15.12 -15.22 12.29
C ALA A 324 -15.55 -16.66 12.70
N LEU A 325 -14.66 -17.37 13.36
CA LEU A 325 -14.93 -18.72 13.90
C LEU A 325 -15.99 -18.70 15.00
N SER A 326 -15.98 -17.65 15.81
CA SER A 326 -16.97 -17.37 16.86
C SER A 326 -17.07 -15.86 17.10
N PRO A 327 -17.98 -15.37 17.95
CA PRO A 327 -18.02 -13.95 18.35
C PRO A 327 -16.74 -13.45 19.03
N MET A 328 -15.91 -14.36 19.53
CA MET A 328 -14.68 -14.05 20.27
C MET A 328 -13.40 -14.42 19.51
N LEU A 329 -13.48 -15.21 18.45
CA LEU A 329 -12.33 -15.76 17.75
C LEU A 329 -12.47 -15.55 16.25
N SER A 330 -11.48 -14.89 15.64
CA SER A 330 -11.34 -14.74 14.20
C SER A 330 -10.01 -15.28 13.70
N LEU A 331 -10.05 -15.94 12.55
CA LEU A 331 -8.89 -16.31 11.75
C LEU A 331 -8.75 -15.28 10.62
N PHE A 332 -7.54 -14.81 10.36
CA PHE A 332 -7.25 -13.95 9.21
C PHE A 332 -5.97 -14.40 8.52
N GLY A 333 -5.82 -14.05 7.26
CA GLY A 333 -4.61 -14.32 6.52
C GLY A 333 -4.66 -13.74 5.13
N GLY A 334 -3.50 -13.73 4.49
CA GLY A 334 -3.38 -13.20 3.14
C GLY A 334 -2.08 -13.61 2.48
N VAL A 335 -2.01 -13.32 1.18
CA VAL A 335 -0.84 -13.50 0.35
C VAL A 335 -0.67 -12.28 -0.55
N ASP A 336 0.58 -11.87 -0.77
CA ASP A 336 0.98 -10.88 -1.74
C ASP A 336 2.04 -11.50 -2.65
N TYR A 337 1.92 -11.28 -3.97
CA TYR A 337 2.88 -11.76 -4.96
C TYR A 337 3.24 -10.61 -5.91
N ILE A 338 4.54 -10.31 -6.02
CA ILE A 338 5.05 -9.12 -6.67
C ILE A 338 6.24 -9.48 -7.57
N PRO A 339 6.01 -10.08 -8.76
CA PRO A 339 7.03 -10.19 -9.78
C PRO A 339 7.28 -8.82 -10.44
N SER A 340 8.54 -8.47 -10.62
CA SER A 340 9.02 -7.27 -11.31
C SER A 340 10.08 -7.64 -12.31
N SER A 341 10.05 -7.01 -13.48
CA SER A 341 11.10 -7.10 -14.52
C SER A 341 11.65 -5.70 -14.78
N TYR A 342 12.95 -5.58 -14.80
CA TYR A 342 13.69 -4.34 -15.01
C TYR A 342 14.38 -4.39 -16.35
N ALA A 343 14.06 -3.48 -17.25
CA ALA A 343 14.62 -3.38 -18.58
C ALA A 343 15.11 -1.96 -18.89
N SER A 344 15.85 -1.81 -19.99
CA SER A 344 16.40 -0.52 -20.43
C SER A 344 17.29 0.13 -19.37
N GLY A 345 18.20 -0.67 -18.78
CA GLY A 345 19.13 -0.19 -17.74
C GLY A 345 20.23 0.71 -18.32
N ARG A 346 20.50 1.83 -17.63
CA ARG A 346 21.64 2.72 -17.91
C ARG A 346 22.47 2.94 -16.64
N SER A 347 23.79 2.89 -16.79
CA SER A 347 24.68 3.14 -15.65
C SER A 347 24.66 4.62 -15.27
N VAL A 348 24.38 4.90 -14.00
CA VAL A 348 24.48 6.22 -13.37
C VAL A 348 25.69 6.33 -12.43
N SER A 349 26.59 5.31 -12.46
CA SER A 349 27.83 5.30 -11.70
C SER A 349 28.83 6.34 -12.23
N THR A 350 29.75 6.77 -11.39
CA THR A 350 30.85 7.66 -11.79
C THR A 350 32.20 6.99 -11.50
N PRO A 351 33.01 6.60 -12.53
CA PRO A 351 32.71 6.72 -13.96
C PRO A 351 31.62 5.78 -14.44
N PRO A 352 30.89 6.14 -15.51
CA PRO A 352 29.80 5.29 -16.02
C PRO A 352 30.36 3.99 -16.65
N PHE A 353 29.62 2.91 -16.47
CA PHE A 353 29.90 1.65 -17.16
C PHE A 353 29.52 1.78 -18.64
N LEU A 354 30.44 1.51 -19.54
CA LEU A 354 30.26 1.66 -21.00
C LEU A 354 29.71 0.40 -21.69
N GLY A 355 29.50 -0.68 -20.95
CA GLY A 355 28.92 -1.93 -21.46
C GLY A 355 27.38 -1.88 -21.49
N GLY A 356 26.77 -2.86 -22.16
CA GLY A 356 25.33 -3.09 -22.05
C GLY A 356 24.98 -3.58 -20.66
N VAL A 357 23.92 -3.05 -20.09
CA VAL A 357 23.37 -3.49 -18.81
C VAL A 357 22.34 -4.56 -19.09
N SER A 358 22.40 -5.69 -18.39
CA SER A 358 21.42 -6.76 -18.54
C SER A 358 20.11 -6.40 -17.83
N ASP A 359 19.02 -6.93 -18.35
CA ASP A 359 17.73 -6.90 -17.67
C ASP A 359 17.81 -7.74 -16.39
N LEU A 360 16.98 -7.42 -15.40
CA LEU A 360 16.92 -8.10 -14.12
C LEU A 360 15.48 -8.50 -13.81
N ASP A 361 15.31 -9.61 -13.12
CA ASP A 361 14.03 -10.05 -12.59
C ASP A 361 14.05 -10.13 -11.06
N GLU A 362 12.92 -9.84 -10.46
CA GLU A 362 12.69 -9.91 -9.02
C GLU A 362 11.31 -10.49 -8.75
N GLN A 363 11.22 -11.36 -7.76
CA GLN A 363 9.95 -11.90 -7.29
C GLN A 363 9.89 -11.82 -5.78
N ILE A 364 8.83 -11.20 -5.25
CA ILE A 364 8.55 -11.16 -3.81
C ILE A 364 7.25 -11.92 -3.56
N PHE A 365 7.30 -12.89 -2.67
CA PHE A 365 6.16 -13.58 -2.13
C PHE A 365 6.06 -13.32 -0.63
N ASN A 366 4.92 -12.80 -0.20
CA ASN A 366 4.62 -12.58 1.22
C ASN A 366 3.33 -13.33 1.58
N ALA A 367 3.32 -14.04 2.69
CA ALA A 367 2.13 -14.72 3.20
C ALA A 367 2.02 -14.52 4.72
N HIS A 368 0.82 -14.30 5.20
CA HIS A 368 0.57 -14.21 6.62
C HIS A 368 -0.68 -14.96 7.03
N ILE A 369 -0.68 -15.46 8.25
CA ILE A 369 -1.83 -16.06 8.90
C ILE A 369 -1.85 -15.64 10.36
N GLY A 370 -3.03 -15.41 10.91
CA GLY A 370 -3.15 -14.99 12.30
C GLY A 370 -4.50 -15.33 12.92
N LEU A 371 -4.49 -15.31 14.23
CA LEU A 371 -5.66 -15.45 15.08
C LEU A 371 -5.87 -14.19 15.88
N SER A 372 -7.13 -13.85 16.08
CA SER A 372 -7.53 -12.78 16.98
C SER A 372 -8.55 -13.30 17.98
N VAL A 373 -8.30 -13.01 19.25
CA VAL A 373 -9.12 -13.44 20.39
C VAL A 373 -9.60 -12.23 21.17
N LYS A 374 -10.90 -12.04 21.25
CA LYS A 374 -11.51 -11.05 22.14
C LYS A 374 -11.63 -11.64 23.53
N PHE A 375 -10.86 -11.16 24.48
CA PHE A 375 -10.96 -11.56 25.89
C PHE A 375 -12.19 -10.96 26.56
N ASN A 376 -12.50 -9.71 26.19
CA ASN A 376 -13.70 -8.99 26.61
C ASN A 376 -14.04 -7.88 25.59
N GLU A 377 -14.95 -6.96 25.90
CA GLU A 377 -15.35 -5.87 25.02
C GLU A 377 -14.27 -4.82 24.76
N PHE A 378 -13.23 -4.76 25.61
CA PHE A 378 -12.14 -3.78 25.53
C PHE A 378 -10.83 -4.40 25.07
N VAL A 379 -10.57 -5.68 25.35
CA VAL A 379 -9.24 -6.27 25.19
C VAL A 379 -9.27 -7.40 24.15
N THR A 380 -8.36 -7.27 23.18
CA THR A 380 -8.15 -8.25 22.11
C THR A 380 -6.68 -8.68 22.09
N GLY A 381 -6.43 -9.97 21.98
CA GLY A 381 -5.13 -10.56 21.72
C GLY A 381 -5.00 -11.01 20.27
N ASN A 382 -3.80 -10.92 19.74
CA ASN A 382 -3.47 -11.34 18.36
C ASN A 382 -2.24 -12.23 18.36
N ALA A 383 -2.22 -13.22 17.49
CA ALA A 383 -1.05 -14.01 17.15
C ALA A 383 -0.94 -14.08 15.64
N THR A 384 0.21 -13.73 15.08
CA THR A 384 0.42 -13.69 13.62
C THR A 384 1.75 -14.35 13.26
N TYR A 385 1.74 -15.16 12.21
CA TYR A 385 2.93 -15.61 11.51
C TYR A 385 2.96 -14.98 10.13
N ASN A 386 4.11 -14.45 9.75
CA ASN A 386 4.37 -13.87 8.42
C ASN A 386 5.61 -14.54 7.83
N PHE A 387 5.52 -14.92 6.57
CA PHE A 387 6.62 -15.44 5.76
C PHE A 387 6.81 -14.54 4.55
N THR A 388 8.07 -14.15 4.28
CA THR A 388 8.45 -13.43 3.07
C THR A 388 9.59 -14.18 2.39
N ASN A 389 9.47 -14.40 1.09
CA ASN A 389 10.54 -14.90 0.25
C ASN A 389 10.78 -13.88 -0.87
N SER A 390 12.01 -13.54 -1.09
CA SER A 390 12.47 -12.73 -2.23
C SER A 390 13.45 -13.55 -3.06
N SER A 391 13.26 -13.55 -4.37
CA SER A 391 14.22 -14.08 -5.33
C SER A 391 14.51 -13.04 -6.40
N SER A 392 15.78 -12.81 -6.72
CA SER A 392 16.19 -11.72 -7.58
C SER A 392 17.56 -11.89 -8.17
N ASP A 393 17.75 -11.40 -9.38
CA ASP A 393 19.04 -11.31 -10.04
C ASP A 393 19.97 -10.25 -9.42
N LEU A 394 19.49 -9.45 -8.47
CA LEU A 394 20.30 -8.46 -7.75
C LEU A 394 21.09 -9.09 -6.60
N ASP A 395 22.31 -8.61 -6.39
CA ASP A 395 23.12 -9.03 -5.24
C ASP A 395 22.40 -8.76 -3.92
N GLY A 396 22.36 -9.75 -3.02
CA GLY A 396 21.62 -9.68 -1.75
C GLY A 396 20.09 -9.69 -1.91
N GLY A 397 19.58 -9.96 -3.13
CA GLY A 397 18.18 -9.99 -3.41
C GLY A 397 17.43 -11.24 -3.00
N ASP A 398 18.16 -12.33 -2.81
CA ASP A 398 17.60 -13.60 -2.36
C ASP A 398 17.56 -13.65 -0.84
N TYR A 399 16.39 -13.78 -0.26
CA TYR A 399 16.23 -13.99 1.19
C TYR A 399 14.91 -14.65 1.54
N ASP A 400 14.92 -15.35 2.67
CA ASP A 400 13.73 -15.78 3.39
C ASP A 400 13.63 -15.02 4.70
N ARG A 401 12.39 -14.79 5.18
CA ARG A 401 12.13 -14.11 6.43
C ARG A 401 10.89 -14.68 7.10
N ASN A 402 11.03 -15.09 8.34
CA ASN A 402 9.93 -15.57 9.17
C ASN A 402 9.72 -14.65 10.38
N ARG A 403 8.50 -14.19 10.58
CA ARG A 403 8.14 -13.32 11.71
C ARG A 403 6.98 -13.91 12.49
N ILE A 404 7.13 -13.99 13.79
CA ILE A 404 6.07 -14.35 14.72
C ILE A 404 5.76 -13.14 15.58
N SER A 405 4.49 -12.74 15.63
CA SER A 405 4.04 -11.61 16.43
C SER A 405 2.94 -12.02 17.39
N LEU A 406 3.06 -11.61 18.65
CA LEU A 406 2.05 -11.75 19.69
C LEU A 406 1.69 -10.35 20.19
N GLY A 407 0.42 -9.99 20.14
CA GLY A 407 -0.02 -8.65 20.49
C GLY A 407 -1.22 -8.64 21.43
N VAL A 408 -1.32 -7.57 22.20
CA VAL A 408 -2.49 -7.24 22.99
C VAL A 408 -2.88 -5.79 22.72
N THR A 409 -4.17 -5.56 22.51
CA THR A 409 -4.75 -4.24 22.25
C THR A 409 -5.93 -4.00 23.16
N ALA A 410 -5.97 -2.83 23.78
CA ALA A 410 -7.12 -2.36 24.55
C ALA A 410 -7.74 -1.14 23.87
N GLU A 411 -9.08 -1.12 23.75
CA GLU A 411 -9.88 -0.02 23.17
C GLU A 411 -10.82 0.56 24.23
N PHE A 412 -10.91 1.89 24.28
CA PHE A 412 -11.75 2.60 25.25
C PHE A 412 -12.68 3.61 24.56
#